data_8a925a6fd82f415ac760514483c43870
#
_entry.id   8a925a6fd82f415ac760514483c43870
#
_cell.length_a   1.000
_cell.length_b   1.000
_cell.length_c   1.000
_cell.angle_alpha   90.00
_cell.angle_beta   90.00
_cell.angle_gamma   90.00
#
_symmetry.space_group_name_H-M   'P 1'
#
loop_
_entity.id
_entity.type
_entity.pdbx_description
1 polymer ?
#
loop_
_entity_poly.entity_id
_entity_poly.type
_entity_poly.pdbx_seq_one_letter_code
_entity_poly.pdbx_strand_id
1 'polypeptide(L)'
;LVGETSDNLPGVPKVGEKTAVKWINQFGSLEEILRRQDEIGGKVGESLREHAHLAIRNRRLNRLVRDVELDLPLDELKRGDMDLAAVQEIFAKLEFRTLLQRVAKLAGAEVPQGGASTAVPLAPEKPEAKNLIDEELGDWLAKSDCPAVLIREVGSGYEVGISTADSSVMFQWIVGGRDYSQFEAWLASEAPKVFFDSKHQIGLATRAGVRIGGIVGDVLVACWLLRPSTAEKNIAEAAFRYLGEEVPEGDPNQLVPDEGTVADTAMLAWYTVRTHAAALER
;
A
#
# COMPACT_ATOMS: atom_id res chain seq x y z
N LEU A 1 -12.98 38.25 -10.82
CA LEU A 1 -14.42 38.41 -11.05
C LEU A 1 -15.25 37.30 -10.45
N VAL A 2 -14.91 36.03 -10.73
CA VAL A 2 -15.67 34.83 -10.30
C VAL A 2 -15.42 34.48 -8.83
N GLY A 3 -14.25 34.78 -8.33
CA GLY A 3 -13.78 34.32 -7.02
C GLY A 3 -13.15 32.94 -7.04
N GLU A 4 -12.71 32.45 -5.89
CA GLU A 4 -12.11 31.16 -5.66
C GLU A 4 -12.61 30.61 -4.32
N THR A 5 -13.49 29.62 -4.37
CA THR A 5 -14.16 29.12 -3.16
C THR A 5 -13.18 28.33 -2.26
N SER A 6 -12.21 27.63 -2.85
CA SER A 6 -11.17 26.89 -2.11
C SER A 6 -10.31 27.81 -1.25
N ASP A 7 -10.11 29.06 -1.71
CA ASP A 7 -9.30 30.06 -1.04
C ASP A 7 -10.13 31.09 -0.24
N ASN A 8 -11.42 30.82 -0.10
CA ASN A 8 -12.38 31.74 0.54
C ASN A 8 -12.34 33.17 -0.03
N LEU A 9 -12.16 33.28 -1.36
CA LEU A 9 -12.18 34.53 -2.08
C LEU A 9 -13.54 34.72 -2.80
N PRO A 10 -14.48 35.48 -2.22
CA PRO A 10 -15.78 35.72 -2.87
C PRO A 10 -15.62 36.53 -4.15
N GLY A 11 -16.26 36.09 -5.22
CA GLY A 11 -16.36 36.81 -6.47
C GLY A 11 -17.45 37.88 -6.46
N VAL A 12 -17.64 38.52 -7.60
CA VAL A 12 -18.79 39.43 -7.83
C VAL A 12 -20.05 38.57 -7.90
N PRO A 13 -21.08 38.81 -7.04
CA PRO A 13 -22.30 38.01 -7.04
C PRO A 13 -22.97 38.00 -8.43
N LYS A 14 -23.53 36.87 -8.83
CA LYS A 14 -24.18 36.65 -10.14
C LYS A 14 -23.24 36.66 -11.35
N VAL A 15 -21.92 36.79 -11.16
CA VAL A 15 -20.91 36.72 -12.21
C VAL A 15 -20.23 35.38 -12.15
N GLY A 16 -20.60 34.50 -13.05
CA GLY A 16 -19.92 33.20 -13.25
C GLY A 16 -18.89 33.27 -14.38
N GLU A 17 -18.20 32.16 -14.58
CA GLU A 17 -17.11 32.03 -15.56
C GLU A 17 -17.50 32.49 -16.96
N LYS A 18 -18.64 32.06 -17.48
CA LYS A 18 -19.15 32.49 -18.81
C LYS A 18 -19.30 34.00 -18.95
N THR A 19 -19.79 34.66 -17.91
CA THR A 19 -19.96 36.10 -17.91
C THR A 19 -18.63 36.83 -17.82
N ALA A 20 -17.72 36.34 -16.98
CA ALA A 20 -16.39 36.89 -16.83
C ALA A 20 -15.58 36.77 -18.13
N VAL A 21 -15.59 35.59 -18.78
CA VAL A 21 -14.94 35.37 -20.09
C VAL A 21 -15.51 36.30 -21.15
N LYS A 22 -16.85 36.42 -21.22
CA LYS A 22 -17.50 37.36 -22.16
C LYS A 22 -17.01 38.80 -21.96
N TRP A 23 -16.92 39.25 -20.73
CA TRP A 23 -16.48 40.62 -20.43
C TRP A 23 -14.99 40.81 -20.74
N ILE A 24 -14.14 39.86 -20.40
CA ILE A 24 -12.71 39.94 -20.76
C ILE A 24 -12.52 39.99 -22.27
N ASN A 25 -13.26 39.20 -23.04
CA ASN A 25 -13.19 39.23 -24.51
C ASN A 25 -13.72 40.54 -25.09
N GLN A 26 -14.72 41.17 -24.46
CA GLN A 26 -15.33 42.41 -24.91
C GLN A 26 -14.51 43.65 -24.55
N PHE A 27 -13.92 43.66 -23.35
CA PHE A 27 -13.28 44.84 -22.77
C PHE A 27 -11.73 44.69 -22.72
N GLY A 28 -11.21 43.49 -22.88
CA GLY A 28 -9.78 43.22 -22.94
C GLY A 28 -9.12 42.89 -21.58
N SER A 29 -9.46 43.65 -20.53
CA SER A 29 -8.85 43.46 -19.20
C SER A 29 -9.84 43.75 -18.07
N LEU A 30 -9.51 43.31 -16.85
CA LEU A 30 -10.28 43.63 -15.67
C LEU A 30 -10.32 45.11 -15.40
N GLU A 31 -9.23 45.80 -15.62
CA GLU A 31 -9.10 47.26 -15.46
C GLU A 31 -10.07 47.99 -16.40
N GLU A 32 -10.19 47.57 -17.66
CA GLU A 32 -11.13 48.14 -18.61
C GLU A 32 -12.61 47.81 -18.27
N ILE A 33 -12.86 46.59 -17.78
CA ILE A 33 -14.20 46.22 -17.31
C ILE A 33 -14.63 47.18 -16.18
N LEU A 34 -13.76 47.43 -15.20
CA LEU A 34 -14.04 48.30 -14.08
C LEU A 34 -14.16 49.76 -14.49
N ARG A 35 -13.34 50.24 -15.43
CA ARG A 35 -13.40 51.59 -15.96
C ARG A 35 -14.71 51.88 -16.73
N ARG A 36 -15.18 50.84 -17.44
CA ARG A 36 -16.36 50.94 -18.32
C ARG A 36 -17.58 50.21 -17.74
N GLN A 37 -17.61 50.00 -16.42
CA GLN A 37 -18.68 49.26 -15.74
C GLN A 37 -20.08 49.80 -15.97
N ASP A 38 -20.23 51.08 -16.29
CA ASP A 38 -21.51 51.73 -16.58
C ASP A 38 -22.11 51.32 -17.93
N GLU A 39 -21.28 50.78 -18.84
CA GLU A 39 -21.74 50.21 -20.11
C GLU A 39 -22.35 48.81 -19.93
N ILE A 40 -22.16 48.21 -18.77
CA ILE A 40 -22.68 46.89 -18.47
C ILE A 40 -24.03 47.00 -17.80
N GLY A 41 -25.06 46.68 -18.55
CA GLY A 41 -26.45 46.79 -18.10
C GLY A 41 -26.94 45.58 -17.30
N GLY A 42 -28.13 45.71 -16.76
CA GLY A 42 -28.86 44.66 -16.07
C GLY A 42 -28.30 44.32 -14.68
N LYS A 43 -28.89 43.31 -14.04
CA LYS A 43 -28.58 42.92 -12.65
C LYS A 43 -27.12 42.52 -12.42
N VAL A 44 -26.41 42.03 -13.45
CA VAL A 44 -24.99 41.68 -13.34
C VAL A 44 -24.10 42.93 -13.37
N GLY A 45 -24.46 43.95 -14.14
CA GLY A 45 -23.79 45.26 -14.14
C GLY A 45 -23.96 45.99 -12.81
N GLU A 46 -25.17 45.97 -12.26
CA GLU A 46 -25.46 46.53 -10.93
C GLU A 46 -24.58 45.82 -9.87
N SER A 47 -24.55 44.50 -9.90
CA SER A 47 -23.73 43.68 -8.99
C SER A 47 -22.23 43.96 -9.15
N LEU A 48 -21.73 44.18 -10.38
CA LEU A 48 -20.35 44.56 -10.61
C LEU A 48 -20.01 45.92 -9.96
N ARG A 49 -20.85 46.93 -10.15
CA ARG A 49 -20.64 48.27 -9.56
C ARG A 49 -20.63 48.21 -8.03
N GLU A 50 -21.59 47.50 -7.44
CA GLU A 50 -21.68 47.34 -5.99
C GLU A 50 -20.49 46.59 -5.39
N HIS A 51 -19.97 45.58 -6.10
CA HIS A 51 -18.95 44.65 -5.60
C HIS A 51 -17.60 44.78 -6.32
N ALA A 52 -17.34 45.86 -7.05
CA ALA A 52 -16.09 46.11 -7.75
C ALA A 52 -14.85 45.95 -6.85
N HIS A 53 -14.97 46.35 -5.59
CA HIS A 53 -13.92 46.22 -4.58
C HIS A 53 -13.48 44.78 -4.36
N LEU A 54 -14.37 43.77 -4.50
CA LEU A 54 -14.02 42.37 -4.40
C LEU A 54 -13.12 41.95 -5.56
N ALA A 55 -13.44 42.36 -6.78
CA ALA A 55 -12.63 42.04 -7.96
C ALA A 55 -11.23 42.67 -7.86
N ILE A 56 -11.13 43.92 -7.39
CA ILE A 56 -9.86 44.62 -7.17
C ILE A 56 -9.03 43.92 -6.10
N ARG A 57 -9.65 43.59 -4.96
CA ARG A 57 -8.99 42.86 -3.88
C ARG A 57 -8.47 41.50 -4.36
N ASN A 58 -9.33 40.72 -5.03
CA ASN A 58 -8.95 39.39 -5.51
C ASN A 58 -7.81 39.46 -6.56
N ARG A 59 -7.85 40.49 -7.45
CA ARG A 59 -6.75 40.73 -8.40
C ARG A 59 -5.42 40.98 -7.68
N ARG A 60 -5.45 41.74 -6.59
CA ARG A 60 -4.26 42.01 -5.77
C ARG A 60 -3.76 40.77 -5.05
N LEU A 61 -4.66 39.94 -4.49
CA LEU A 61 -4.30 38.73 -3.75
C LEU A 61 -3.76 37.64 -4.69
N ASN A 62 -4.35 37.51 -5.90
CA ASN A 62 -3.91 36.50 -6.87
C ASN A 62 -2.69 36.94 -7.70
N ARG A 63 -2.19 38.15 -7.51
CA ARG A 63 -1.02 38.62 -8.22
C ARG A 63 0.23 38.03 -7.61
N LEU A 64 0.97 37.26 -8.44
CA LEU A 64 2.26 36.73 -8.03
C LEU A 64 3.26 37.86 -7.77
N VAL A 65 3.96 37.77 -6.66
CA VAL A 65 5.11 38.62 -6.37
C VAL A 65 6.27 38.18 -7.27
N ARG A 66 6.79 39.08 -8.10
CA ARG A 66 7.79 38.76 -9.14
C ARG A 66 9.18 39.33 -8.82
N ASP A 67 9.28 40.02 -7.74
CA ASP A 67 10.46 40.76 -7.27
C ASP A 67 10.88 40.29 -5.87
N VAL A 68 10.60 39.03 -5.56
CA VAL A 68 11.11 38.40 -4.35
C VAL A 68 12.63 38.31 -4.45
N GLU A 69 13.31 38.86 -3.49
CA GLU A 69 14.77 38.71 -3.37
C GLU A 69 15.10 37.25 -3.11
N LEU A 70 15.94 36.67 -3.99
CA LEU A 70 16.45 35.30 -3.85
C LEU A 70 17.94 35.40 -3.53
N ASP A 71 18.37 34.63 -2.54
CA ASP A 71 19.78 34.56 -2.13
C ASP A 71 20.68 33.91 -3.20
N LEU A 72 20.11 33.36 -4.27
CA LEU A 72 20.79 32.69 -5.38
C LEU A 72 20.48 33.36 -6.70
N PRO A 73 21.49 33.77 -7.48
CA PRO A 73 21.30 34.26 -8.83
C PRO A 73 20.84 33.15 -9.77
N LEU A 74 20.04 33.50 -10.77
CA LEU A 74 19.41 32.51 -11.70
C LEU A 74 20.43 31.64 -12.45
N ASP A 75 21.61 32.19 -12.76
CA ASP A 75 22.70 31.50 -13.47
C ASP A 75 23.38 30.44 -12.59
N GLU A 76 23.23 30.49 -11.29
CA GLU A 76 23.69 29.48 -10.34
C GLU A 76 22.66 28.35 -10.14
N LEU A 77 21.41 28.54 -10.57
CA LEU A 77 20.36 27.53 -10.50
C LEU A 77 20.57 26.46 -11.59
N LYS A 78 21.74 25.85 -11.59
CA LYS A 78 22.05 24.71 -12.48
C LYS A 78 21.80 23.41 -11.74
N ARG A 79 21.20 22.45 -12.45
CA ARG A 79 21.11 21.10 -11.93
C ARG A 79 22.52 20.51 -11.84
N GLY A 80 23.00 20.27 -10.64
CA GLY A 80 24.24 19.53 -10.41
C GLY A 80 24.11 18.04 -10.69
N ASP A 81 25.21 17.33 -10.56
CA ASP A 81 25.20 15.88 -10.60
C ASP A 81 24.41 15.32 -9.42
N MET A 82 23.71 14.21 -9.66
CA MET A 82 22.86 13.61 -8.64
C MET A 82 23.72 12.76 -7.70
N ASP A 83 23.69 13.09 -6.41
CA ASP A 83 24.25 12.22 -5.36
C ASP A 83 23.28 11.05 -5.11
N LEU A 84 23.52 9.94 -5.79
CA LEU A 84 22.70 8.73 -5.67
C LEU A 84 22.78 8.12 -4.26
N ALA A 85 23.91 8.25 -3.56
CA ALA A 85 24.05 7.70 -2.22
C ALA A 85 23.16 8.46 -1.23
N ALA A 86 23.15 9.78 -1.29
CA ALA A 86 22.26 10.60 -0.47
C ALA A 86 20.77 10.36 -0.81
N VAL A 87 20.45 10.19 -2.09
CA VAL A 87 19.08 9.85 -2.52
C VAL A 87 18.67 8.48 -1.98
N GLN A 88 19.52 7.47 -2.04
CA GLN A 88 19.26 6.13 -1.49
C GLN A 88 19.00 6.18 0.02
N GLU A 89 19.81 6.92 0.77
CA GLU A 89 19.62 7.07 2.22
C GLU A 89 18.27 7.73 2.55
N ILE A 90 17.94 8.82 1.87
CA ILE A 90 16.66 9.52 2.08
C ILE A 90 15.47 8.64 1.66
N PHE A 91 15.57 7.96 0.51
CA PHE A 91 14.48 7.10 0.02
C PHE A 91 14.30 5.85 0.88
N ALA A 92 15.37 5.33 1.49
CA ALA A 92 15.28 4.26 2.47
C ALA A 92 14.51 4.73 3.73
N LYS A 93 14.83 5.92 4.25
CA LYS A 93 14.11 6.53 5.39
C LYS A 93 12.64 6.80 5.08
N LEU A 94 12.34 7.21 3.84
CA LEU A 94 10.98 7.50 3.37
C LEU A 94 10.28 6.27 2.76
N GLU A 95 10.96 5.14 2.67
CA GLU A 95 10.45 3.88 2.11
C GLU A 95 10.00 4.00 0.63
N PHE A 96 10.66 4.83 -0.15
CA PHE A 96 10.36 5.09 -1.57
C PHE A 96 11.06 4.08 -2.49
N ARG A 97 10.54 2.85 -2.60
CA ARG A 97 11.15 1.76 -3.38
C ARG A 97 11.11 2.00 -4.89
N THR A 98 9.93 2.24 -5.43
CA THR A 98 9.72 2.44 -6.88
C THR A 98 10.35 3.73 -7.39
N LEU A 99 10.43 4.75 -6.56
CA LEU A 99 11.07 6.02 -6.93
C LEU A 99 12.58 5.88 -7.05
N LEU A 100 13.22 5.06 -6.22
CA LEU A 100 14.66 4.81 -6.29
C LEU A 100 15.07 4.24 -7.66
N GLN A 101 14.33 3.25 -8.16
CA GLN A 101 14.58 2.68 -9.50
C GLN A 101 14.43 3.73 -10.61
N ARG A 102 13.43 4.60 -10.52
CA ARG A 102 13.21 5.67 -11.49
C ARG A 102 14.34 6.70 -11.48
N VAL A 103 14.82 7.08 -10.29
CA VAL A 103 15.91 8.04 -10.11
C VAL A 103 17.22 7.48 -10.64
N ALA A 104 17.55 6.23 -10.32
CA ALA A 104 18.76 5.59 -10.84
C ALA A 104 18.75 5.49 -12.36
N LYS A 105 17.61 5.15 -12.97
CA LYS A 105 17.48 5.17 -14.43
C LYS A 105 17.71 6.56 -15.03
N LEU A 106 17.23 7.63 -14.36
CA LEU A 106 17.47 9.02 -14.79
C LEU A 106 18.94 9.43 -14.66
N ALA A 107 19.66 8.86 -13.69
CA ALA A 107 21.08 9.11 -13.48
C ALA A 107 21.98 8.25 -14.39
N GLY A 108 21.40 7.37 -15.21
CA GLY A 108 22.16 6.43 -16.07
C GLY A 108 22.94 5.38 -15.26
N ALA A 109 22.56 5.16 -14.00
CA ALA A 109 23.16 4.16 -13.13
C ALA A 109 22.26 2.94 -13.07
N GLU A 110 22.85 1.75 -13.14
CA GLU A 110 22.15 0.53 -12.76
C GLU A 110 21.94 0.58 -11.24
N VAL A 111 20.67 0.48 -10.81
CA VAL A 111 20.40 0.20 -9.39
C VAL A 111 20.97 -1.17 -9.12
N PRO A 112 21.86 -1.34 -8.16
CA PRO A 112 22.12 -2.68 -7.65
C PRO A 112 20.75 -3.23 -7.22
N GLN A 113 20.33 -4.35 -7.79
CA GLN A 113 19.17 -5.09 -7.31
C GLN A 113 19.52 -5.53 -5.89
N GLY A 114 19.04 -4.77 -4.92
CA GLY A 114 19.39 -4.95 -3.51
C GLY A 114 19.55 -3.59 -2.87
N GLY A 115 18.44 -3.02 -2.37
CA GLY A 115 18.50 -1.85 -1.49
C GLY A 115 19.44 -2.11 -0.33
N ALA A 116 20.10 -1.05 0.13
CA ALA A 116 21.08 -1.00 1.20
C ALA A 116 21.20 -2.29 2.02
N SER A 117 22.14 -3.14 1.62
CA SER A 117 22.59 -4.25 2.42
C SER A 117 23.36 -3.69 3.63
N THR A 118 22.65 -3.30 4.67
CA THR A 118 23.05 -3.86 5.96
C THR A 118 22.92 -5.34 5.73
N ALA A 119 24.00 -6.12 5.87
CA ALA A 119 24.00 -7.56 5.69
C ALA A 119 22.69 -8.13 6.25
N VAL A 120 21.74 -8.43 5.36
CA VAL A 120 20.49 -9.08 5.76
C VAL A 120 20.99 -10.39 6.35
N PRO A 121 20.73 -10.70 7.62
CA PRO A 121 21.05 -12.02 8.14
C PRO A 121 20.50 -13.02 7.14
N LEU A 122 21.32 -13.97 6.72
CA LEU A 122 20.88 -15.00 5.79
C LEU A 122 19.53 -15.50 6.31
N ALA A 123 18.45 -15.33 5.52
CA ALA A 123 17.14 -15.78 5.95
C ALA A 123 17.29 -17.23 6.41
N PRO A 124 16.75 -17.61 7.57
CA PRO A 124 16.87 -18.98 8.03
C PRO A 124 16.34 -19.90 6.92
N GLU A 125 16.99 -21.01 6.72
CA GLU A 125 16.59 -21.96 5.69
C GLU A 125 15.16 -22.42 5.97
N LYS A 126 14.27 -22.22 4.98
CA LYS A 126 12.88 -22.65 5.09
C LYS A 126 12.84 -24.16 5.33
N PRO A 127 12.06 -24.64 6.32
CA PRO A 127 11.87 -26.06 6.49
C PRO A 127 11.15 -26.66 5.27
N GLU A 128 11.64 -27.80 4.80
CA GLU A 128 10.99 -28.55 3.73
C GLU A 128 9.58 -28.96 4.16
N ALA A 129 8.60 -28.67 3.32
CA ALA A 129 7.21 -29.00 3.62
C ALA A 129 6.98 -30.51 3.44
N LYS A 130 6.54 -31.16 4.51
CA LYS A 130 6.17 -32.58 4.47
C LYS A 130 4.73 -32.73 4.05
N ASN A 131 4.43 -33.73 3.23
CA ASN A 131 3.06 -34.12 2.94
C ASN A 131 2.67 -35.23 3.94
N LEU A 132 1.93 -34.86 4.98
CA LEU A 132 1.45 -35.74 6.02
C LEU A 132 -0.06 -35.91 5.94
N ILE A 133 -0.55 -37.10 6.23
CA ILE A 133 -1.97 -37.44 6.26
C ILE A 133 -2.30 -38.27 7.52
N ASP A 134 -3.59 -38.32 7.87
CA ASP A 134 -4.17 -39.16 8.92
C ASP A 134 -3.42 -39.04 10.28
N GLU A 135 -2.97 -40.16 10.85
CA GLU A 135 -2.33 -40.22 12.16
C GLU A 135 -1.01 -39.42 12.21
N GLU A 136 -0.21 -39.44 11.14
CA GLU A 136 1.05 -38.70 11.07
C GLU A 136 0.80 -37.20 11.11
N LEU A 137 -0.23 -36.71 10.42
CA LEU A 137 -0.65 -35.32 10.47
C LEU A 137 -1.20 -34.95 11.86
N GLY A 138 -2.03 -35.83 12.44
CA GLY A 138 -2.56 -35.64 13.78
C GLY A 138 -1.46 -35.52 14.84
N ASP A 139 -0.48 -36.42 14.78
CA ASP A 139 0.69 -36.41 15.66
C ASP A 139 1.55 -35.15 15.51
N TRP A 140 1.72 -34.70 14.29
CA TRP A 140 2.45 -33.45 14.03
C TRP A 140 1.71 -32.25 14.58
N LEU A 141 0.39 -32.15 14.35
CA LEU A 141 -0.47 -31.08 14.86
C LEU A 141 -0.49 -31.03 16.39
N ALA A 142 -0.55 -32.20 17.05
CA ALA A 142 -0.54 -32.30 18.51
C ALA A 142 0.77 -31.84 19.17
N LYS A 143 1.89 -31.92 18.43
CA LYS A 143 3.23 -31.50 18.90
C LYS A 143 3.56 -30.06 18.50
N SER A 144 2.78 -29.46 17.60
CA SER A 144 3.02 -28.11 17.11
C SER A 144 2.57 -27.06 18.10
N ASP A 145 3.48 -26.17 18.49
CA ASP A 145 3.17 -25.04 19.34
C ASP A 145 2.80 -23.83 18.45
N CYS A 146 1.55 -23.39 18.55
CA CYS A 146 1.00 -22.20 17.91
C CYS A 146 1.40 -22.03 16.43
N PRO A 147 1.12 -22.99 15.53
CA PRO A 147 1.50 -22.89 14.14
C PRO A 147 0.66 -21.87 13.39
N ALA A 148 1.23 -21.31 12.31
CA ALA A 148 0.45 -20.55 11.33
C ALA A 148 -0.21 -21.50 10.34
N VAL A 149 -1.42 -21.16 9.93
CA VAL A 149 -2.25 -21.92 8.97
C VAL A 149 -2.62 -21.02 7.81
N LEU A 150 -2.46 -21.55 6.61
CA LEU A 150 -2.94 -20.93 5.38
C LEU A 150 -3.73 -21.95 4.55
N ILE A 151 -4.96 -21.58 4.19
CA ILE A 151 -5.84 -22.35 3.30
C ILE A 151 -5.98 -21.57 2.00
N ARG A 152 -5.79 -22.23 0.86
CA ARG A 152 -5.98 -21.66 -0.47
C ARG A 152 -6.94 -22.50 -1.29
N GLU A 153 -7.81 -21.85 -2.06
CA GLU A 153 -8.60 -22.55 -3.09
C GLU A 153 -7.71 -22.85 -4.29
N VAL A 154 -7.64 -24.12 -4.69
CA VAL A 154 -6.88 -24.56 -5.85
C VAL A 154 -7.77 -25.48 -6.69
N GLY A 155 -8.14 -25.02 -7.88
CA GLY A 155 -9.09 -25.75 -8.71
C GLY A 155 -10.46 -25.90 -8.02
N SER A 156 -10.88 -27.14 -7.78
CA SER A 156 -12.14 -27.47 -7.08
C SER A 156 -11.94 -27.89 -5.61
N GLY A 157 -10.73 -27.77 -5.08
CA GLY A 157 -10.36 -28.20 -3.73
C GLY A 157 -9.61 -27.13 -2.95
N TYR A 158 -8.99 -27.56 -1.89
CA TYR A 158 -8.19 -26.70 -1.02
C TYR A 158 -6.77 -27.22 -0.87
N GLU A 159 -5.82 -26.33 -0.87
CA GLU A 159 -4.45 -26.61 -0.44
C GLU A 159 -4.23 -25.97 0.92
N VAL A 160 -3.63 -26.71 1.83
CA VAL A 160 -3.37 -26.26 3.19
C VAL A 160 -1.86 -26.31 3.46
N GLY A 161 -1.32 -25.20 3.94
CA GLY A 161 0.02 -25.10 4.50
C GLY A 161 -0.06 -24.79 5.99
N ILE A 162 0.67 -25.53 6.80
CA ILE A 162 0.76 -25.28 8.23
C ILE A 162 2.25 -25.26 8.61
N SER A 163 2.68 -24.23 9.33
CA SER A 163 4.09 -24.07 9.66
C SER A 163 4.29 -23.57 11.08
N THR A 164 5.28 -24.16 11.75
CA THR A 164 5.97 -23.58 12.89
C THR A 164 7.22 -22.85 12.39
N ALA A 165 8.06 -22.32 13.28
CA ALA A 165 9.35 -21.74 12.89
C ALA A 165 10.27 -22.78 12.23
N ASP A 166 10.23 -24.05 12.65
CA ASP A 166 11.21 -25.08 12.34
C ASP A 166 10.68 -26.25 11.50
N SER A 167 9.38 -26.29 11.26
CA SER A 167 8.73 -27.41 10.57
C SER A 167 7.51 -26.97 9.80
N SER A 168 7.31 -27.57 8.62
CA SER A 168 6.19 -27.26 7.73
C SER A 168 5.54 -28.53 7.20
N VAL A 169 4.21 -28.44 7.01
CA VAL A 169 3.43 -29.45 6.30
C VAL A 169 2.58 -28.78 5.22
N MET A 170 2.37 -29.50 4.13
CA MET A 170 1.50 -29.04 3.05
C MET A 170 0.76 -30.25 2.44
N PHE A 171 -0.52 -30.09 2.22
CA PHE A 171 -1.35 -31.16 1.65
C PHE A 171 -2.55 -30.60 0.88
N GLN A 172 -3.08 -31.43 -0.01
CA GLN A 172 -4.36 -31.15 -0.68
C GLN A 172 -5.49 -31.63 0.23
N TRP A 173 -6.29 -30.70 0.74
CA TRP A 173 -7.37 -31.02 1.65
C TRP A 173 -8.63 -31.43 0.89
N ILE A 174 -9.06 -32.68 1.10
CA ILE A 174 -10.34 -33.21 0.63
C ILE A 174 -11.31 -33.16 1.80
N VAL A 175 -12.26 -32.25 1.73
CA VAL A 175 -13.25 -32.00 2.78
C VAL A 175 -14.04 -33.27 3.09
N GLY A 176 -14.13 -33.65 4.38
CA GLY A 176 -14.79 -34.87 4.83
C GLY A 176 -14.08 -36.18 4.46
N GLY A 177 -12.87 -36.08 3.90
CA GLY A 177 -12.01 -37.25 3.65
C GLY A 177 -11.49 -37.83 4.97
N ARG A 178 -11.36 -39.18 5.03
CA ARG A 178 -10.86 -39.85 6.24
C ARG A 178 -9.49 -39.35 6.66
N ASP A 179 -8.61 -39.14 5.72
CA ASP A 179 -7.23 -38.76 5.91
C ASP A 179 -7.04 -37.35 6.50
N TYR A 180 -8.13 -36.58 6.58
CA TYR A 180 -8.12 -35.18 7.06
C TYR A 180 -9.00 -34.94 8.28
N SER A 181 -9.64 -35.97 8.81
CA SER A 181 -10.55 -35.87 9.96
C SER A 181 -9.86 -35.30 11.21
N GLN A 182 -8.60 -35.65 11.45
CA GLN A 182 -7.80 -35.11 12.55
C GLN A 182 -7.45 -33.64 12.35
N PHE A 183 -7.12 -33.24 11.10
CA PHE A 183 -6.93 -31.84 10.78
C PHE A 183 -8.20 -31.00 10.96
N GLU A 184 -9.36 -31.48 10.48
CA GLU A 184 -10.65 -30.78 10.63
C GLU A 184 -11.04 -30.63 12.11
N ALA A 185 -10.84 -31.68 12.90
CA ALA A 185 -11.07 -31.65 14.35
C ALA A 185 -10.12 -30.66 15.06
N TRP A 186 -8.81 -30.71 14.69
CA TRP A 186 -7.81 -29.79 15.21
C TRP A 186 -8.09 -28.34 14.80
N LEU A 187 -8.49 -28.10 13.53
CA LEU A 187 -8.81 -26.76 13.03
C LEU A 187 -9.97 -26.14 13.81
N ALA A 188 -10.97 -26.97 14.16
CA ALA A 188 -12.13 -26.57 14.95
C ALA A 188 -11.87 -26.44 16.46
N SER A 189 -10.76 -26.97 16.95
CA SER A 189 -10.41 -26.99 18.38
C SER A 189 -9.88 -25.63 18.86
N GLU A 190 -9.75 -25.51 20.19
CA GLU A 190 -9.15 -24.36 20.86
C GLU A 190 -7.61 -24.37 20.86
N ALA A 191 -6.96 -25.31 20.16
CA ALA A 191 -5.51 -25.31 20.00
C ALA A 191 -5.06 -23.97 19.34
N PRO A 192 -4.01 -23.31 19.87
CA PRO A 192 -3.62 -21.97 19.40
C PRO A 192 -3.15 -21.99 17.94
N LYS A 193 -3.62 -21.06 17.16
CA LYS A 193 -3.31 -20.90 15.73
C LYS A 193 -3.16 -19.45 15.36
N VAL A 194 -2.24 -19.18 14.43
CA VAL A 194 -1.99 -17.87 13.82
C VAL A 194 -2.41 -17.89 12.38
N PHE A 195 -2.93 -16.77 11.91
CA PHE A 195 -3.33 -16.59 10.51
C PHE A 195 -2.78 -15.28 9.94
N PHE A 196 -2.67 -15.23 8.61
CA PHE A 196 -2.71 -13.99 7.88
C PHE A 196 -4.13 -13.83 7.32
N ASP A 197 -4.85 -12.75 7.68
CA ASP A 197 -6.25 -12.53 7.33
C ASP A 197 -7.18 -13.66 7.79
N SER A 198 -7.30 -13.83 9.10
CA SER A 198 -8.17 -14.84 9.71
C SER A 198 -9.62 -14.75 9.24
N LYS A 199 -10.12 -13.56 8.93
CA LYS A 199 -11.47 -13.37 8.38
C LYS A 199 -11.65 -14.09 7.05
N HIS A 200 -10.69 -13.98 6.14
CA HIS A 200 -10.70 -14.70 4.87
C HIS A 200 -10.63 -16.21 5.08
N GLN A 201 -9.72 -16.65 5.97
CA GLN A 201 -9.54 -18.06 6.28
C GLN A 201 -10.80 -18.70 6.91
N ILE A 202 -11.47 -18.00 7.82
CA ILE A 202 -12.77 -18.40 8.36
C ILE A 202 -13.81 -18.57 7.24
N GLY A 203 -13.82 -17.65 6.27
CA GLY A 203 -14.70 -17.74 5.10
C GLY A 203 -14.44 -19.00 4.27
N LEU A 204 -13.18 -19.35 4.03
CA LEU A 204 -12.78 -20.57 3.30
C LEU A 204 -13.22 -21.83 4.06
N ALA A 205 -12.87 -21.94 5.34
CA ALA A 205 -13.24 -23.09 6.17
C ALA A 205 -14.75 -23.24 6.31
N THR A 206 -15.50 -22.13 6.46
CA THR A 206 -16.97 -22.16 6.53
C THR A 206 -17.57 -22.70 5.23
N ARG A 207 -17.05 -22.33 4.06
CA ARG A 207 -17.50 -22.90 2.78
C ARG A 207 -17.20 -24.40 2.67
N ALA A 208 -16.09 -24.83 3.27
CA ALA A 208 -15.76 -26.25 3.43
C ALA A 208 -16.58 -26.98 4.50
N GLY A 209 -17.46 -26.28 5.24
CA GLY A 209 -18.27 -26.87 6.30
C GLY A 209 -17.51 -27.10 7.62
N VAL A 210 -16.33 -26.54 7.77
CA VAL A 210 -15.47 -26.67 8.97
C VAL A 210 -15.36 -25.33 9.68
N ARG A 211 -15.37 -25.36 11.01
CA ARG A 211 -15.17 -24.18 11.86
C ARG A 211 -13.68 -24.00 12.17
N ILE A 212 -13.24 -22.77 12.35
CA ILE A 212 -11.93 -22.46 12.91
C ILE A 212 -12.10 -22.04 14.37
N GLY A 213 -11.34 -22.68 15.27
CA GLY A 213 -11.22 -22.31 16.69
C GLY A 213 -9.78 -21.97 17.05
N GLY A 214 -9.56 -21.46 18.26
CA GLY A 214 -8.23 -21.24 18.82
C GLY A 214 -7.39 -20.18 18.08
N ILE A 215 -8.01 -19.18 17.46
CA ILE A 215 -7.28 -18.08 16.81
C ILE A 215 -6.68 -17.18 17.89
N VAL A 216 -5.35 -17.15 17.98
CA VAL A 216 -4.62 -16.32 18.95
C VAL A 216 -3.85 -15.17 18.28
N GLY A 217 -3.69 -15.21 16.96
CA GLY A 217 -3.01 -14.16 16.23
C GLY A 217 -3.51 -14.02 14.79
N ASP A 218 -3.53 -12.76 14.33
CA ASP A 218 -3.78 -12.39 12.94
C ASP A 218 -2.78 -11.33 12.52
N VAL A 219 -1.90 -11.68 11.60
CA VAL A 219 -0.81 -10.80 11.16
C VAL A 219 -1.36 -9.56 10.45
N LEU A 220 -2.42 -9.68 9.65
CA LEU A 220 -3.03 -8.53 8.98
C LEU A 220 -3.61 -7.52 9.98
N VAL A 221 -4.27 -8.03 11.02
CA VAL A 221 -4.81 -7.18 12.11
C VAL A 221 -3.67 -6.55 12.92
N ALA A 222 -2.62 -7.31 13.22
CA ALA A 222 -1.44 -6.78 13.92
C ALA A 222 -0.77 -5.66 13.13
N CYS A 223 -0.56 -5.84 11.82
CA CYS A 223 -0.03 -4.79 10.94
C CYS A 223 -0.91 -3.53 10.97
N TRP A 224 -2.22 -3.71 10.93
CA TRP A 224 -3.14 -2.59 10.99
C TRP A 224 -3.12 -1.86 12.34
N LEU A 225 -3.01 -2.57 13.45
CA LEU A 225 -2.91 -1.98 14.79
C LEU A 225 -1.61 -1.19 14.97
N LEU A 226 -0.50 -1.73 14.45
CA LEU A 226 0.80 -1.09 14.54
C LEU A 226 0.91 0.14 13.63
N ARG A 227 0.29 0.10 12.46
CA ARG A 227 0.40 1.15 11.43
C ARG A 227 -0.91 1.37 10.65
N PRO A 228 -1.92 1.98 11.26
CA PRO A 228 -3.27 2.08 10.66
C PRO A 228 -3.32 2.76 9.28
N SER A 229 -2.47 3.74 9.06
CA SER A 229 -2.47 4.53 7.80
C SER A 229 -1.69 3.89 6.66
N THR A 230 -0.79 2.96 6.96
CA THR A 230 0.14 2.34 6.00
C THR A 230 0.32 0.85 6.26
N ALA A 231 -0.75 0.19 6.75
CA ALA A 231 -0.72 -1.24 7.04
C ALA A 231 -0.41 -2.06 5.78
N GLU A 232 0.36 -3.10 5.98
CA GLU A 232 0.70 -4.09 4.97
C GLU A 232 -0.56 -4.85 4.55
N LYS A 233 -0.69 -5.15 3.25
CA LYS A 233 -1.91 -5.73 2.68
C LYS A 233 -1.79 -7.23 2.39
N ASN A 234 -0.58 -7.74 2.36
CA ASN A 234 -0.27 -9.13 2.08
C ASN A 234 0.95 -9.59 2.88
N ILE A 235 1.17 -10.90 2.90
CA ILE A 235 2.25 -11.49 3.69
C ILE A 235 3.63 -11.10 3.16
N ALA A 236 3.79 -10.83 1.87
CA ALA A 236 5.06 -10.42 1.31
C ALA A 236 5.48 -9.03 1.81
N GLU A 237 4.55 -8.08 1.81
CA GLU A 237 4.77 -6.75 2.39
C GLU A 237 5.07 -6.83 3.89
N ALA A 238 4.33 -7.68 4.63
CA ALA A 238 4.52 -7.87 6.05
C ALA A 238 5.87 -8.54 6.38
N ALA A 239 6.25 -9.61 5.67
CA ALA A 239 7.54 -10.26 5.82
C ALA A 239 8.70 -9.30 5.53
N PHE A 240 8.60 -8.55 4.45
CA PHE A 240 9.60 -7.53 4.15
C PHE A 240 9.73 -6.48 5.25
N ARG A 241 8.61 -6.03 5.80
CA ARG A 241 8.57 -4.99 6.84
C ARG A 241 9.13 -5.47 8.17
N TYR A 242 8.72 -6.64 8.62
CA TYR A 242 8.99 -7.11 9.97
C TYR A 242 10.21 -8.04 10.05
N LEU A 243 10.52 -8.75 8.97
CA LEU A 243 11.66 -9.66 8.87
C LEU A 243 12.81 -9.09 8.03
N GLY A 244 12.54 -8.13 7.15
CA GLY A 244 13.51 -7.66 6.15
C GLY A 244 13.72 -8.64 4.99
N GLU A 245 12.84 -9.59 4.81
CA GLU A 245 12.96 -10.69 3.85
C GLU A 245 11.97 -10.53 2.70
N GLU A 246 12.40 -10.85 1.48
CA GLU A 246 11.54 -10.90 0.31
C GLU A 246 10.92 -12.29 0.18
N VAL A 247 9.59 -12.35 0.10
CA VAL A 247 8.87 -13.58 -0.22
C VAL A 247 9.02 -13.84 -1.72
N PRO A 248 9.44 -15.03 -2.16
CA PRO A 248 9.56 -15.35 -3.57
C PRO A 248 8.22 -15.18 -4.32
N GLU A 249 8.16 -14.24 -5.24
CA GLU A 249 7.04 -14.06 -6.16
C GLU A 249 7.49 -14.57 -7.54
N GLY A 250 6.68 -15.42 -8.17
CA GLY A 250 6.99 -15.91 -9.52
C GLY A 250 6.93 -14.77 -10.55
N ASP A 251 7.64 -14.94 -11.65
CA ASP A 251 7.54 -14.04 -12.80
C ASP A 251 6.11 -14.14 -13.39
N PRO A 252 5.31 -13.04 -13.37
CA PRO A 252 3.95 -13.04 -13.90
C PRO A 252 3.89 -13.37 -15.41
N ASN A 253 5.03 -13.32 -16.12
CA ASN A 253 5.12 -13.65 -17.53
C ASN A 253 5.55 -15.10 -17.79
N GLN A 254 5.86 -15.88 -16.75
CA GLN A 254 6.29 -17.27 -16.87
C GLN A 254 5.07 -18.19 -16.83
N LEU A 255 4.84 -18.97 -17.90
CA LEU A 255 3.71 -19.89 -18.03
C LEU A 255 3.77 -21.05 -17.02
N VAL A 256 4.96 -21.47 -16.63
CA VAL A 256 5.22 -22.51 -15.60
C VAL A 256 6.36 -21.99 -14.73
N PRO A 257 6.09 -21.64 -13.46
CA PRO A 257 7.16 -21.22 -12.55
C PRO A 257 8.15 -22.36 -12.30
N ASP A 258 9.44 -22.03 -12.21
CA ASP A 258 10.45 -23.00 -11.78
C ASP A 258 10.21 -23.40 -10.32
N GLU A 259 10.46 -24.67 -9.95
CA GLU A 259 10.33 -25.13 -8.57
C GLU A 259 11.15 -24.23 -7.62
N GLY A 260 10.50 -23.70 -6.59
CA GLY A 260 11.13 -22.83 -5.59
C GLY A 260 11.17 -21.33 -5.95
N THR A 261 10.76 -20.92 -7.15
CA THR A 261 10.68 -19.49 -7.53
C THR A 261 9.41 -18.80 -7.07
N VAL A 262 8.38 -19.56 -6.66
CA VAL A 262 7.11 -19.05 -6.13
C VAL A 262 6.92 -19.58 -4.71
N ALA A 263 6.48 -18.73 -3.81
CA ALA A 263 6.14 -19.16 -2.46
C ALA A 263 4.93 -20.11 -2.49
N ASP A 264 5.15 -21.37 -2.09
CA ASP A 264 4.09 -22.34 -1.86
C ASP A 264 3.27 -21.99 -0.60
N THR A 265 2.16 -22.69 -0.39
CA THR A 265 1.26 -22.43 0.73
C THR A 265 1.92 -22.64 2.10
N ALA A 266 2.84 -23.60 2.22
CA ALA A 266 3.61 -23.84 3.44
C ALA A 266 4.64 -22.74 3.68
N MET A 267 5.28 -22.21 2.63
CA MET A 267 6.19 -21.06 2.74
C MET A 267 5.45 -19.80 3.22
N LEU A 268 4.29 -19.53 2.68
CA LEU A 268 3.48 -18.40 3.14
C LEU A 268 3.04 -18.57 4.60
N ALA A 269 2.68 -19.78 5.03
CA ALA A 269 2.41 -20.08 6.44
C ALA A 269 3.65 -19.88 7.32
N TRP A 270 4.83 -20.30 6.85
CA TRP A 270 6.10 -20.10 7.56
C TRP A 270 6.47 -18.61 7.71
N TYR A 271 6.30 -17.81 6.67
CA TYR A 271 6.44 -16.36 6.80
C TYR A 271 5.41 -15.77 7.76
N THR A 272 4.18 -16.30 7.78
CA THR A 272 3.13 -15.83 8.69
C THR A 272 3.50 -16.01 10.15
N VAL A 273 3.97 -17.20 10.57
CA VAL A 273 4.33 -17.43 11.98
C VAL A 273 5.51 -16.58 12.41
N ARG A 274 6.52 -16.42 11.58
CA ARG A 274 7.71 -15.60 11.86
C ARG A 274 7.37 -14.10 11.92
N THR A 275 6.56 -13.63 10.97
CA THR A 275 6.10 -12.23 10.96
C THR A 275 5.24 -11.91 12.18
N HIS A 276 4.38 -12.86 12.61
CA HIS A 276 3.61 -12.71 13.83
C HIS A 276 4.51 -12.53 15.06
N ALA A 277 5.52 -13.39 15.23
CA ALA A 277 6.48 -13.27 16.32
C ALA A 277 7.21 -11.92 16.30
N ALA A 278 7.73 -11.51 15.14
CA ALA A 278 8.42 -10.22 14.99
C ALA A 278 7.51 -8.99 15.19
N ALA A 279 6.22 -9.10 14.90
CA ALA A 279 5.26 -8.02 15.13
C ALA A 279 4.89 -7.87 16.60
N LEU A 280 4.90 -8.95 17.38
CA LEU A 280 4.64 -8.92 18.83
C LEU A 280 5.77 -8.28 19.64
N GLU A 281 6.99 -8.23 19.10
CA GLU A 281 8.16 -7.61 19.74
C GLU A 281 8.20 -6.08 19.57
N ARG A 282 7.27 -5.49 18.82
CA ARG A 282 7.19 -4.06 18.50
C ARG A 282 6.01 -3.37 19.18
#